data_71b20003442f01786106fb8acd4c0315
#
_entry.id   71b20003442f01786106fb8acd4c0315
#
_cell.length_a   1.000
_cell.length_b   1.000
_cell.length_c   1.000
_cell.angle_alpha   90.00
_cell.angle_beta   90.00
_cell.angle_gamma   90.00
#
_symmetry.space_group_name_H-M   'P 1'
#
loop_
_entity.id
_entity.type
_entity.pdbx_description
1 polymer ?
#
loop_
_entity_poly.entity_id
_entity_poly.type
_entity_poly.pdbx_seq_one_letter_code
_entity_poly.pdbx_strand_id
1 'polypeptide(L)'
;MDDGIADLLHRVVATFGDLARRRMAAGDARLTYTQVRIIGTLEESPGMTQRQLSDSVGLSEAATSRALRTLRDEGFVDIITDPSHAKRRLASATPAGLDAFHASGTASATQLRVWLIREGFPYDRYLADSQRLAELLDTVDRNPGPAPTQH
;
A
#
# COMPACT_ATOMS: atom_id res chain seq x y z
N MET A 1 -15.90 -15.55 21.16
CA MET A 1 -15.81 -16.51 20.04
C MET A 1 -15.59 -15.75 18.72
N ASP A 2 -14.79 -14.67 18.74
CA ASP A 2 -14.61 -13.78 17.59
C ASP A 2 -13.13 -13.54 17.22
N ASP A 3 -12.22 -14.25 17.89
CA ASP A 3 -10.79 -14.04 17.71
C ASP A 3 -10.26 -14.64 16.39
N GLY A 4 -11.01 -15.56 15.78
CA GLY A 4 -10.53 -16.31 14.62
C GLY A 4 -10.44 -15.49 13.32
N ILE A 5 -11.35 -14.52 13.08
CA ILE A 5 -11.34 -13.73 11.84
C ILE A 5 -10.26 -12.65 11.88
N ALA A 6 -10.07 -12.00 13.03
CA ALA A 6 -9.04 -10.99 13.21
C ALA A 6 -7.64 -11.61 13.04
N ASP A 7 -7.38 -12.75 13.68
CA ASP A 7 -6.14 -13.52 13.54
C ASP A 7 -5.93 -14.02 12.11
N LEU A 8 -6.99 -14.48 11.45
CA LEU A 8 -6.91 -14.91 10.06
C LEU A 8 -6.54 -13.75 9.13
N LEU A 9 -7.23 -12.62 9.27
CA LEU A 9 -6.95 -11.41 8.49
C LEU A 9 -5.52 -10.91 8.74
N HIS A 10 -5.09 -10.87 10.01
CA HIS A 10 -3.72 -10.49 10.34
C HIS A 10 -2.70 -11.42 9.66
N ARG A 11 -2.88 -12.73 9.73
CA ARG A 11 -2.00 -13.71 9.07
C ARG A 11 -2.00 -13.56 7.55
N VAL A 12 -3.16 -13.34 6.94
CA VAL A 12 -3.28 -13.14 5.49
C VAL A 12 -2.49 -11.90 5.07
N VAL A 13 -2.72 -10.75 5.73
CA VAL A 13 -2.01 -9.49 5.44
C VAL A 13 -0.50 -9.64 5.64
N ALA A 14 -0.06 -10.24 6.75
CA ALA A 14 1.35 -10.46 7.03
C ALA A 14 2.00 -11.38 5.97
N THR A 15 1.33 -12.49 5.62
CA THR A 15 1.84 -13.45 4.64
C THR A 15 1.93 -12.83 3.24
N PHE A 16 0.93 -12.05 2.83
CA PHE A 16 1.00 -11.31 1.55
C PHE A 16 2.13 -10.28 1.53
N GLY A 17 2.32 -9.53 2.62
CA GLY A 17 3.42 -8.59 2.74
C GLY A 17 4.79 -9.27 2.64
N ASP A 18 4.96 -10.42 3.28
CA ASP A 18 6.19 -11.20 3.22
C ASP A 18 6.43 -11.80 1.83
N LEU A 19 5.40 -12.31 1.19
CA LEU A 19 5.47 -12.84 -0.17
C LEU A 19 5.86 -11.75 -1.17
N ALA A 20 5.23 -10.58 -1.08
CA ALA A 20 5.54 -9.43 -1.92
C ALA A 20 7.00 -9.00 -1.75
N ARG A 21 7.47 -8.85 -0.50
CA ARG A 21 8.87 -8.50 -0.21
C ARG A 21 9.87 -9.51 -0.80
N ARG A 22 9.63 -10.82 -0.61
CA ARG A 22 10.53 -11.86 -1.13
C ARG A 22 10.56 -11.86 -2.66
N ARG A 23 9.42 -11.71 -3.32
CA ARG A 23 9.34 -11.68 -4.79
C ARG A 23 10.02 -10.46 -5.37
N MET A 24 9.85 -9.29 -4.76
CA MET A 24 10.52 -8.07 -5.18
C MET A 24 12.03 -8.12 -4.94
N ALA A 25 12.48 -8.78 -3.87
CA ALA A 25 13.90 -8.99 -3.60
C ALA A 25 14.56 -10.00 -4.54
N ALA A 26 13.79 -10.95 -5.09
CA ALA A 26 14.30 -12.03 -5.95
C ALA A 26 14.23 -11.70 -7.45
N GLY A 27 13.57 -10.61 -7.86
CA GLY A 27 13.37 -10.23 -9.26
C GLY A 27 14.11 -8.95 -9.63
N ASP A 28 14.19 -8.68 -10.94
CA ASP A 28 14.62 -7.38 -11.51
C ASP A 28 13.53 -6.29 -11.31
N ALA A 29 12.92 -6.26 -10.12
CA ALA A 29 11.90 -5.28 -9.82
C ALA A 29 12.53 -3.88 -9.80
N ARG A 30 12.02 -2.98 -10.63
CA ARG A 30 12.45 -1.59 -10.73
C ARG A 30 12.25 -0.82 -9.41
N LEU A 31 11.32 -1.29 -8.57
CA LEU A 31 10.98 -0.70 -7.28
C LEU A 31 11.15 -1.73 -6.16
N THR A 32 11.68 -1.29 -5.04
CA THR A 32 11.66 -2.06 -3.78
C THR A 32 10.26 -2.07 -3.17
N TYR A 33 9.98 -3.02 -2.28
CA TYR A 33 8.70 -3.09 -1.56
C TYR A 33 8.34 -1.78 -0.83
N THR A 34 9.32 -1.14 -0.22
CA THR A 34 9.15 0.16 0.45
C THR A 34 8.77 1.26 -0.54
N GLN A 35 9.41 1.30 -1.71
CA GLN A 35 9.11 2.27 -2.77
C GLN A 35 7.72 2.07 -3.35
N VAL A 36 7.30 0.82 -3.57
CA VAL A 36 5.93 0.48 -4.01
C VAL A 36 4.90 0.98 -3.00
N ARG A 37 5.10 0.76 -1.70
CA ARG A 37 4.18 1.26 -0.67
C ARG A 37 4.10 2.79 -0.66
N ILE A 38 5.23 3.47 -0.78
CA ILE A 38 5.27 4.94 -0.81
C ILE A 38 4.51 5.47 -2.04
N ILE A 39 4.78 4.96 -3.23
CA ILE A 39 4.13 5.42 -4.47
C ILE A 39 2.63 5.13 -4.42
N GLY A 40 2.22 3.93 -3.98
CA GLY A 40 0.80 3.58 -3.83
C GLY A 40 0.07 4.51 -2.85
N THR A 41 0.68 4.84 -1.71
CA THR A 41 0.10 5.82 -0.77
C THR A 41 -0.01 7.22 -1.39
N LEU A 42 0.97 7.64 -2.20
CA LEU A 42 0.94 8.93 -2.88
C LEU A 42 -0.01 8.96 -4.08
N GLU A 43 -0.35 7.81 -4.67
CA GLU A 43 -1.41 7.71 -5.67
C GLU A 43 -2.79 7.96 -5.04
N GLU A 44 -3.06 7.35 -3.88
CA GLU A 44 -4.32 7.52 -3.14
C GLU A 44 -4.45 8.91 -2.52
N SER A 45 -3.33 9.49 -2.07
CA SER A 45 -3.29 10.76 -1.35
C SER A 45 -2.09 11.60 -1.81
N PRO A 46 -2.19 12.31 -2.95
CA PRO A 46 -1.12 13.18 -3.43
C PRO A 46 -0.93 14.39 -2.53
N GLY A 47 0.31 14.90 -2.48
CA GLY A 47 0.62 16.12 -1.72
C GLY A 47 0.79 15.88 -0.22
N MET A 48 1.27 14.71 0.18
CA MET A 48 1.55 14.41 1.59
C MET A 48 2.88 15.00 2.06
N THR A 49 2.93 15.43 3.32
CA THR A 49 4.21 15.71 3.99
C THR A 49 4.96 14.41 4.29
N GLN A 50 6.27 14.51 4.46
CA GLN A 50 7.09 13.35 4.84
C GLN A 50 6.58 12.67 6.11
N ARG A 51 6.13 13.45 7.11
CA ARG A 51 5.58 12.91 8.36
C ARG A 51 4.29 12.14 8.13
N GLN A 52 3.32 12.74 7.42
CA GLN A 52 2.08 12.05 7.08
C GLN A 52 2.35 10.75 6.33
N LEU A 53 3.28 10.79 5.36
CA LEU A 53 3.66 9.61 4.60
C LEU A 53 4.32 8.54 5.49
N SER A 54 5.23 8.91 6.41
CA SER A 54 5.85 7.96 7.34
C SER A 54 4.82 7.28 8.24
N ASP A 55 3.87 8.05 8.74
CA ASP A 55 2.77 7.53 9.58
C ASP A 55 1.90 6.54 8.77
N SER A 56 1.50 6.90 7.54
CA SER A 56 0.67 6.05 6.66
C SER A 56 1.36 4.76 6.24
N VAL A 57 2.66 4.81 5.92
CA VAL A 57 3.41 3.60 5.51
C VAL A 57 4.02 2.82 6.69
N GLY A 58 3.87 3.31 7.93
CA GLY A 58 4.42 2.65 9.12
C GLY A 58 5.95 2.55 9.12
N LEU A 59 6.63 3.61 8.66
CA LEU A 59 8.09 3.70 8.62
C LEU A 59 8.59 4.84 9.52
N SER A 60 9.86 4.76 9.93
CA SER A 60 10.49 5.92 10.59
C SER A 60 10.67 7.07 9.59
N GLU A 61 10.62 8.32 10.07
CA GLU A 61 10.86 9.50 9.23
C GLU A 61 12.21 9.44 8.50
N ALA A 62 13.25 8.89 9.15
CA ALA A 62 14.57 8.70 8.54
C ALA A 62 14.54 7.70 7.38
N ALA A 63 13.79 6.60 7.50
CA ALA A 63 13.62 5.61 6.43
C ALA A 63 12.80 6.20 5.27
N THR A 64 11.71 6.90 5.57
CA THR A 64 10.88 7.59 4.58
C THR A 64 11.68 8.66 3.83
N SER A 65 12.48 9.45 4.55
CA SER A 65 13.34 10.48 3.93
C SER A 65 14.36 9.88 2.94
N ARG A 66 15.00 8.76 3.31
CA ARG A 66 15.92 8.06 2.40
C ARG A 66 15.21 7.54 1.15
N ALA A 67 14.07 6.88 1.34
CA ALA A 67 13.28 6.34 0.22
C ALA A 67 12.77 7.44 -0.71
N LEU A 68 12.25 8.55 -0.16
CA LEU A 68 11.80 9.70 -0.95
C LEU A 68 12.94 10.35 -1.75
N ARG A 69 14.15 10.42 -1.17
CA ARG A 69 15.33 10.94 -1.88
C ARG A 69 15.66 10.06 -3.09
N THR A 70 15.73 8.74 -2.90
CA THR A 70 15.97 7.79 -3.99
C THR A 70 14.89 7.90 -5.06
N LEU A 71 13.60 7.89 -4.68
CA LEU A 71 12.48 8.00 -5.61
C LEU A 71 12.49 9.32 -6.40
N ARG A 72 12.85 10.42 -5.75
CA ARG A 72 13.00 11.72 -6.43
C ARG A 72 14.18 11.71 -7.41
N ASP A 73 15.32 11.15 -6.99
CA ASP A 73 16.53 11.09 -7.84
C ASP A 73 16.31 10.17 -9.06
N GLU A 74 15.41 9.19 -8.94
CA GLU A 74 14.93 8.31 -10.04
C GLU A 74 13.78 8.94 -10.86
N GLY A 75 13.26 10.10 -10.47
CA GLY A 75 12.17 10.79 -11.15
C GLY A 75 10.78 10.20 -10.92
N PHE A 76 10.59 9.39 -9.89
CA PHE A 76 9.32 8.74 -9.55
C PHE A 76 8.45 9.53 -8.58
N VAL A 77 9.05 10.48 -7.85
CA VAL A 77 8.36 11.37 -6.91
C VAL A 77 8.87 12.79 -7.09
N ASP A 78 7.94 13.73 -7.10
CA ASP A 78 8.21 15.15 -6.99
C ASP A 78 8.04 15.63 -5.55
N ILE A 79 8.90 16.54 -5.11
CA ILE A 79 8.81 17.20 -3.81
C ILE A 79 8.79 18.70 -4.04
N ILE A 80 7.65 19.31 -3.79
CA ILE A 80 7.44 20.75 -3.95
C ILE A 80 7.29 21.43 -2.58
N THR A 81 7.60 22.72 -2.53
CA THR A 81 7.27 23.54 -1.36
C THR A 81 5.77 23.85 -1.39
N ASP A 82 5.09 23.68 -0.24
CA ASP A 82 3.68 24.03 -0.10
C ASP A 82 3.48 25.53 -0.37
N PRO A 83 2.63 25.90 -1.35
CA PRO A 83 2.37 27.31 -1.66
C PRO A 83 1.82 28.12 -0.48
N SER A 84 1.15 27.45 0.45
CA SER A 84 0.58 28.08 1.65
C SER A 84 1.53 28.14 2.85
N HIS A 85 2.64 27.37 2.82
CA HIS A 85 3.56 27.22 3.95
C HIS A 85 5.01 27.02 3.48
N ALA A 86 5.78 28.09 3.40
CA ALA A 86 7.15 28.13 2.85
C ALA A 86 8.14 27.08 3.43
N LYS A 87 7.89 26.57 4.63
CA LYS A 87 8.73 25.53 5.27
C LYS A 87 8.20 24.12 5.07
N ARG A 88 7.00 23.95 4.49
CA ARG A 88 6.34 22.66 4.32
C ARG A 88 6.65 22.09 2.93
N ARG A 89 7.07 20.85 2.88
CA ARG A 89 7.31 20.13 1.62
C ARG A 89 6.27 19.05 1.43
N LEU A 90 5.75 18.94 0.22
CA LEU A 90 4.73 17.99 -0.18
C LEU A 90 5.31 17.06 -1.24
N ALA A 91 5.11 15.77 -1.05
CA ALA A 91 5.51 14.73 -1.99
C ALA A 91 4.30 14.26 -2.81
N SER A 92 4.51 14.03 -4.10
CA SER A 92 3.52 13.45 -5.01
C SER A 92 4.20 12.48 -5.96
N ALA A 93 3.51 11.40 -6.35
CA ALA A 93 4.01 10.50 -7.37
C ALA A 93 3.98 11.18 -8.74
N THR A 94 5.01 10.96 -9.56
CA THR A 94 5.05 11.39 -10.96
C THR A 94 4.33 10.37 -11.85
N PRO A 95 3.96 10.72 -13.09
CA PRO A 95 3.45 9.74 -14.06
C PRO A 95 4.40 8.55 -14.24
N ALA A 96 5.71 8.78 -14.30
CA ALA A 96 6.70 7.71 -14.40
C ALA A 96 6.75 6.82 -13.15
N GLY A 97 6.54 7.40 -11.96
CA GLY A 97 6.42 6.67 -10.70
C GLY A 97 5.17 5.77 -10.67
N LEU A 98 4.03 6.29 -11.11
CA LEU A 98 2.77 5.52 -11.20
C LEU A 98 2.89 4.37 -12.22
N ASP A 99 3.47 4.61 -13.38
CA ASP A 99 3.71 3.57 -14.38
C ASP A 99 4.61 2.45 -13.83
N ALA A 100 5.69 2.80 -13.13
CA ALA A 100 6.58 1.82 -12.50
C ALA A 100 5.86 1.04 -11.37
N PHE A 101 5.01 1.71 -10.59
CA PHE A 101 4.19 1.09 -9.55
C PHE A 101 3.19 0.08 -10.13
N HIS A 102 2.41 0.48 -11.13
CA HIS A 102 1.43 -0.38 -11.77
C HIS A 102 2.08 -1.57 -12.49
N ALA A 103 3.21 -1.36 -13.17
CA ALA A 103 3.95 -2.44 -13.79
C ALA A 103 4.46 -3.47 -12.77
N SER A 104 4.97 -3.01 -11.62
CA SER A 104 5.44 -3.88 -10.53
C SER A 104 4.30 -4.68 -9.89
N GLY A 105 3.14 -4.05 -9.68
CA GLY A 105 1.94 -4.69 -9.13
C GLY A 105 1.34 -5.72 -10.08
N THR A 106 1.20 -5.38 -11.35
CA THR A 106 0.56 -6.23 -12.37
C THR A 106 1.34 -7.53 -12.59
N ALA A 107 2.66 -7.48 -12.71
CA ALA A 107 3.48 -8.67 -12.92
C ALA A 107 3.38 -9.66 -11.74
N SER A 108 3.48 -9.16 -10.51
CA SER A 108 3.37 -9.97 -9.30
C SER A 108 1.96 -10.54 -9.10
N ALA A 109 0.93 -9.74 -9.35
CA ALA A 109 -0.46 -10.16 -9.23
C ALA A 109 -0.84 -11.25 -10.24
N THR A 110 -0.40 -11.09 -11.50
CA THR A 110 -0.67 -12.09 -12.55
C THR A 110 -0.04 -13.44 -12.23
N GLN A 111 1.21 -13.47 -11.81
CA GLN A 111 1.88 -14.71 -11.42
C GLN A 111 1.20 -15.39 -10.21
N LEU A 112 0.83 -14.61 -9.21
CA LEU A 112 0.13 -15.11 -8.03
C LEU A 112 -1.25 -15.67 -8.40
N ARG A 113 -2.01 -14.97 -9.24
CA ARG A 113 -3.31 -15.43 -9.74
C ARG A 113 -3.20 -16.77 -10.44
N VAL A 114 -2.28 -16.90 -11.41
CA VAL A 114 -2.06 -18.16 -12.14
C VAL A 114 -1.73 -19.31 -11.20
N TRP A 115 -0.86 -19.08 -10.22
CA TRP A 115 -0.49 -20.08 -9.25
C TRP A 115 -1.68 -20.47 -8.36
N LEU A 116 -2.43 -19.51 -7.80
CA LEU A 116 -3.59 -19.78 -6.95
C LEU A 116 -4.66 -20.59 -7.67
N ILE A 117 -4.96 -20.24 -8.95
CA ILE A 117 -5.93 -20.99 -9.75
C ILE A 117 -5.46 -22.43 -9.99
N ARG A 118 -4.17 -22.63 -10.27
CA ARG A 118 -3.59 -23.97 -10.45
C ARG A 118 -3.70 -24.82 -9.19
N GLU A 119 -3.55 -24.23 -8.01
CA GLU A 119 -3.70 -24.92 -6.72
C GLU A 119 -5.17 -25.07 -6.29
N GLY A 120 -6.13 -24.75 -7.15
CA GLY A 120 -7.57 -24.92 -6.88
C GLY A 120 -8.19 -23.84 -6.00
N PHE A 121 -7.49 -22.73 -5.79
CA PHE A 121 -8.04 -21.62 -4.99
C PHE A 121 -9.15 -20.89 -5.77
N PRO A 122 -10.33 -20.63 -5.18
CA PRO A 122 -11.47 -19.99 -5.83
C PRO A 122 -11.23 -18.46 -6.00
N TYR A 123 -10.28 -18.10 -6.87
CA TYR A 123 -9.75 -16.75 -7.00
C TYR A 123 -10.81 -15.70 -7.29
N ASP A 124 -11.72 -15.96 -8.23
CA ASP A 124 -12.74 -14.98 -8.63
C ASP A 124 -13.73 -14.70 -7.51
N ARG A 125 -14.12 -15.75 -6.75
CA ARG A 125 -14.96 -15.60 -5.57
C ARG A 125 -14.24 -14.81 -4.47
N TYR A 126 -12.98 -15.16 -4.20
CA TYR A 126 -12.16 -14.45 -3.22
C TYR A 126 -12.00 -12.97 -3.58
N LEU A 127 -11.79 -12.66 -4.86
CA LEU A 127 -11.69 -11.28 -5.33
C LEU A 127 -12.99 -10.51 -5.07
N ALA A 128 -14.14 -11.08 -5.43
CA ALA A 128 -15.45 -10.46 -5.21
C ALA A 128 -15.75 -10.26 -3.72
N ASP A 129 -15.49 -11.26 -2.88
CA ASP A 129 -15.70 -11.17 -1.43
C ASP A 129 -14.75 -10.13 -0.78
N SER A 130 -13.50 -10.03 -1.27
CA SER A 130 -12.52 -9.03 -0.79
C SER A 130 -12.90 -7.61 -1.19
N GLN A 131 -13.39 -7.42 -2.41
CA GLN A 131 -13.92 -6.13 -2.86
C GLN A 131 -15.11 -5.69 -2.00
N ARG A 132 -16.02 -6.62 -1.74
CA ARG A 132 -17.18 -6.35 -0.89
C ARG A 132 -16.76 -6.01 0.55
N LEU A 133 -15.76 -6.71 1.08
CA LEU A 133 -15.22 -6.41 2.41
C LEU A 133 -14.60 -5.00 2.46
N ALA A 134 -13.81 -4.62 1.46
CA ALA A 134 -13.21 -3.29 1.39
C ALA A 134 -14.29 -2.19 1.37
N GLU A 135 -15.35 -2.34 0.54
CA GLU A 135 -16.47 -1.41 0.50
C GLU A 135 -17.18 -1.26 1.86
N LEU A 136 -17.35 -2.37 2.59
CA LEU A 136 -17.97 -2.37 3.90
C LEU A 136 -17.09 -1.67 4.94
N LEU A 137 -15.78 -1.91 4.93
CA LEU A 137 -14.82 -1.28 5.83
C LEU A 137 -14.78 0.24 5.61
N ASP A 138 -14.79 0.69 4.37
CA ASP A 138 -14.90 2.11 4.02
C ASP A 138 -16.17 2.76 4.58
N THR A 139 -17.27 2.00 4.64
CA THR A 139 -18.53 2.49 5.21
C THR A 139 -18.46 2.60 6.73
N VAL A 140 -17.82 1.66 7.40
CA VAL A 140 -17.64 1.66 8.87
C VAL A 140 -16.77 2.84 9.30
N ASP A 141 -15.69 3.12 8.57
CA ASP A 141 -14.78 4.23 8.88
C ASP A 141 -15.49 5.60 8.73
N ARG A 142 -16.39 5.73 7.75
CA ARG A 142 -17.20 6.97 7.54
C ARG A 142 -18.38 7.13 8.50
N ASN A 143 -18.85 6.05 9.10
CA ASN A 143 -19.98 6.06 10.03
C ASN A 143 -19.75 5.05 11.14
N PRO A 144 -18.86 5.38 12.11
CA PRO A 144 -18.63 4.50 13.26
C PRO A 144 -19.95 4.32 14.00
N GLY A 145 -20.49 3.11 13.95
CA GLY A 145 -21.71 2.72 14.66
C GLY A 145 -21.63 3.03 16.15
N PRO A 146 -22.74 2.96 16.89
CA PRO A 146 -22.74 3.24 18.32
C PRO A 146 -21.71 2.36 19.02
N ALA A 147 -20.91 2.99 19.90
CA ALA A 147 -19.91 2.31 20.68
C ALA A 147 -20.52 1.10 21.41
N PRO A 148 -19.82 -0.05 21.52
CA PRO A 148 -20.35 -1.21 22.23
C PRO A 148 -20.64 -0.82 23.67
N THR A 149 -21.89 -0.99 24.09
CA THR A 149 -22.33 -0.79 25.46
C THR A 149 -21.57 -1.78 26.35
N GLN A 150 -20.68 -1.28 27.18
CA GLN A 150 -20.03 -2.09 28.21
C GLN A 150 -21.09 -2.57 29.18
N HIS A 151 -21.34 -3.86 29.21
CA HIS A 151 -22.08 -4.56 30.28
C HIS A 151 -21.10 -5.27 31.20
#